data_bbaa84695ac452cf0e0c9efa4bd6c071
#
_entry.id   bbaa84695ac452cf0e0c9efa4bd6c071
#
_cell.length_a   1.000
_cell.length_b   1.000
_cell.length_c   1.000
_cell.angle_alpha   90.00
_cell.angle_beta   90.00
_cell.angle_gamma   90.00
#
_symmetry.space_group_name_H-M   'P 1'
#
loop_
_entity.id
_entity.type
_entity.pdbx_description
1 polymer ?
#
loop_
_entity_poly.entity_id
_entity_poly.type
_entity_poly.pdbx_seq_one_letter_code
_entity_poly.pdbx_strand_id
1 'polypeptide(L)'
;MANIKSAKKRAIQSEKRRKHNASRRTMMRTFIKKVVVAIEAGDKEVATTEFVKLQSVLDTYSTKGLINKNTAARKKSRLSAKIKAL
;
A
#
# COMPACT_ATOMS: atom_id res chain seq x y z
N MET A 1 -9.98 8.69 38.12
CA MET A 1 -9.90 10.03 37.50
C MET A 1 -8.79 10.16 36.48
N ALA A 2 -7.60 9.65 36.72
CA ALA A 2 -6.52 9.58 35.70
C ALA A 2 -6.94 8.83 34.45
N ASN A 3 -7.83 7.84 34.58
CA ASN A 3 -8.30 7.00 33.47
C ASN A 3 -9.08 7.77 32.40
N ILE A 4 -9.80 8.83 32.77
CA ILE A 4 -10.60 9.61 31.80
C ILE A 4 -9.68 10.40 30.85
N LYS A 5 -8.66 11.05 31.40
CA LYS A 5 -7.68 11.79 30.60
C LYS A 5 -6.87 10.87 29.68
N SER A 6 -6.48 9.70 30.21
CA SER A 6 -5.76 8.68 29.42
C SER A 6 -6.64 8.13 28.31
N ALA A 7 -7.93 7.89 28.56
CA ALA A 7 -8.87 7.41 27.54
C ALA A 7 -9.07 8.43 26.44
N LYS A 8 -9.20 9.72 26.75
CA LYS A 8 -9.29 10.80 25.77
C LYS A 8 -8.05 10.87 24.91
N LYS A 9 -6.87 10.80 25.52
CA LYS A 9 -5.59 10.85 24.81
C LYS A 9 -5.45 9.65 23.88
N ARG A 10 -5.82 8.45 24.32
CA ARG A 10 -5.80 7.24 23.49
C ARG A 10 -6.76 7.36 22.31
N ALA A 11 -7.96 7.89 22.55
CA ALA A 11 -8.95 8.10 21.49
C ALA A 11 -8.43 9.06 20.41
N ILE A 12 -7.80 10.17 20.81
CA ILE A 12 -7.20 11.14 19.87
C ILE A 12 -6.07 10.51 19.08
N GLN A 13 -5.18 9.75 19.73
CA GLN A 13 -4.08 9.05 19.07
C GLN A 13 -4.58 7.98 18.12
N SER A 14 -5.60 7.22 18.52
CA SER A 14 -6.22 6.20 17.68
C SER A 14 -6.85 6.82 16.42
N GLU A 15 -7.53 7.94 16.55
CA GLU A 15 -8.09 8.68 15.42
C GLU A 15 -7.01 9.18 14.46
N LYS A 16 -5.92 9.73 14.97
CA LYS A 16 -4.78 10.18 14.16
C LYS A 16 -4.14 9.01 13.41
N ARG A 17 -3.94 7.86 14.08
CA ARG A 17 -3.40 6.66 13.45
C ARG A 17 -4.31 6.14 12.35
N ARG A 18 -5.62 6.12 12.61
CA ARG A 18 -6.60 5.68 11.61
C ARG A 18 -6.56 6.53 10.36
N LYS A 19 -6.55 7.85 10.50
CA LYS A 19 -6.47 8.79 9.38
C LYS A 19 -5.16 8.62 8.61
N HIS A 20 -4.06 8.48 9.32
CA HIS A 20 -2.74 8.32 8.71
C HIS A 20 -2.65 6.99 7.95
N ASN A 21 -3.16 5.90 8.53
CA ASN A 21 -3.18 4.59 7.88
C ASN A 21 -4.13 4.56 6.69
N ALA A 22 -5.27 5.22 6.76
CA ALA A 22 -6.20 5.35 5.64
C ALA A 22 -5.55 6.08 4.46
N SER A 23 -4.82 7.16 4.74
CA SER A 23 -4.06 7.92 3.74
C SER A 23 -3.00 7.05 3.06
N ARG A 24 -2.24 6.27 3.83
CA ARG A 24 -1.22 5.35 3.30
C ARG A 24 -1.84 4.25 2.43
N ARG A 25 -2.96 3.69 2.86
CA ARG A 25 -3.68 2.67 2.08
C ARG A 25 -4.20 3.23 0.77
N THR A 26 -4.71 4.46 0.78
CA THR A 26 -5.15 5.15 -0.43
C THR A 26 -3.98 5.36 -1.40
N MET A 27 -2.84 5.79 -0.90
CA MET A 27 -1.62 5.97 -1.71
C MET A 27 -1.17 4.64 -2.33
N MET A 28 -1.16 3.56 -1.55
CA MET A 28 -0.82 2.23 -2.04
C MET A 28 -1.78 1.78 -3.15
N ARG A 29 -3.08 1.97 -2.97
CA ARG A 29 -4.08 1.65 -4.00
C ARG A 29 -3.86 2.45 -5.27
N THR A 30 -3.48 3.72 -5.15
CA THR A 30 -3.17 4.59 -6.28
C THR A 30 -1.99 4.04 -7.08
N PHE A 31 -0.92 3.58 -6.42
CA PHE A 31 0.22 2.96 -7.09
C PHE A 31 -0.18 1.66 -7.79
N ILE A 32 -0.97 0.82 -7.15
CA ILE A 32 -1.49 -0.42 -7.75
C ILE A 32 -2.31 -0.10 -9.00
N LYS A 33 -3.18 0.89 -8.92
CA LYS A 33 -4.03 1.31 -10.04
C LYS A 33 -3.20 1.78 -11.23
N LYS A 34 -2.13 2.54 -10.99
CA LYS A 34 -1.22 2.99 -12.05
C LYS A 34 -0.58 1.82 -12.79
N VAL A 35 -0.15 0.80 -12.06
CA VAL A 35 0.41 -0.41 -12.66
C VAL A 35 -0.65 -1.15 -13.49
N VAL A 36 -1.84 -1.33 -12.93
CA VAL A 36 -2.94 -2.02 -13.60
C VAL A 36 -3.35 -1.30 -14.89
N VAL A 37 -3.47 0.02 -14.85
CA VAL A 37 -3.81 0.84 -16.03
C VAL A 37 -2.74 0.67 -17.11
N ALA A 38 -1.47 0.69 -16.76
CA ALA A 38 -0.38 0.50 -17.71
C ALA A 38 -0.40 -0.90 -18.32
N ILE A 39 -0.73 -1.92 -17.54
CA ILE A 39 -0.88 -3.30 -18.02
C ILE A 39 -2.05 -3.40 -19.01
N GLU A 40 -3.19 -2.81 -18.69
CA GLU A 40 -4.38 -2.79 -19.54
C GLU A 40 -4.11 -2.04 -20.85
N ALA A 41 -3.30 -1.00 -20.82
CA ALA A 41 -2.88 -0.26 -22.00
C ALA A 41 -1.84 -1.02 -22.84
N GLY A 42 -1.29 -2.12 -22.32
CA GLY A 42 -0.27 -2.90 -23.01
C GLY A 42 1.11 -2.25 -23.02
N ASP A 43 1.34 -1.24 -22.18
CA ASP A 43 2.61 -0.52 -22.10
C ASP A 43 3.53 -1.17 -21.05
N LYS A 44 4.33 -2.13 -21.51
CA LYS A 44 5.24 -2.88 -20.65
C LYS A 44 6.28 -1.97 -19.95
N GLU A 45 6.79 -0.98 -20.66
CA GLU A 45 7.81 -0.07 -20.12
C GLU A 45 7.27 0.75 -18.95
N VAL A 46 6.12 1.40 -19.13
CA VAL A 46 5.46 2.17 -18.08
C VAL A 46 5.05 1.25 -16.93
N ALA A 47 4.49 0.08 -17.23
CA ALA A 47 4.09 -0.90 -16.22
C ALA A 47 5.29 -1.33 -15.37
N THR A 48 6.44 -1.59 -15.97
CA THR A 48 7.66 -1.95 -15.25
C THR A 48 8.14 -0.82 -14.35
N THR A 49 8.15 0.41 -14.85
CA THR A 49 8.57 1.59 -14.09
C THR A 49 7.67 1.81 -12.88
N GLU A 50 6.36 1.78 -13.08
CA GLU A 50 5.40 1.96 -11.98
C GLU A 50 5.44 0.79 -11.00
N PHE A 51 5.71 -0.43 -11.48
CA PHE A 51 5.84 -1.62 -10.64
C PHE A 51 7.04 -1.52 -9.69
N VAL A 52 8.18 -1.00 -10.15
CA VAL A 52 9.36 -0.79 -9.29
C VAL A 52 9.02 0.15 -8.14
N LYS A 53 8.30 1.24 -8.42
CA LYS A 53 7.84 2.17 -7.38
C LYS A 53 6.89 1.49 -6.42
N LEU A 54 5.96 0.68 -6.92
CA LEU A 54 5.00 -0.06 -6.11
C LEU A 54 5.68 -1.07 -5.20
N GLN A 55 6.71 -1.77 -5.66
CA GLN A 55 7.49 -2.71 -4.84
C GLN A 55 8.05 -2.02 -3.60
N SER A 56 8.65 -0.86 -3.78
CA SER A 56 9.21 -0.06 -2.69
C SER A 56 8.13 0.30 -1.67
N VAL A 57 6.97 0.76 -2.14
CA VAL A 57 5.84 1.13 -1.28
C VAL A 57 5.30 -0.08 -0.52
N LEU A 58 5.10 -1.22 -1.20
CA LEU A 58 4.61 -2.44 -0.57
C LEU A 58 5.57 -2.97 0.49
N ASP A 59 6.87 -2.96 0.21
CA ASP A 59 7.88 -3.43 1.14
C ASP A 59 7.95 -2.53 2.38
N THR A 60 7.89 -1.22 2.19
CA THR A 60 7.88 -0.24 3.29
C THR A 60 6.66 -0.46 4.19
N TYR A 61 5.47 -0.58 3.62
CA TYR A 61 4.25 -0.72 4.39
C TYR A 61 4.11 -2.10 5.04
N SER A 62 4.67 -3.14 4.42
CA SER A 62 4.77 -4.47 5.02
C SER A 62 5.67 -4.45 6.26
N THR A 63 6.82 -3.79 6.17
CA THR A 63 7.74 -3.62 7.29
C THR A 63 7.10 -2.85 8.44
N LYS A 64 6.31 -1.82 8.13
CA LYS A 64 5.60 -1.01 9.14
C LYS A 64 4.34 -1.69 9.69
N GLY A 65 3.99 -2.87 9.19
CA GLY A 65 2.84 -3.63 9.68
C GLY A 65 1.50 -3.15 9.15
N LEU A 66 1.47 -2.25 8.18
CA LEU A 66 0.22 -1.77 7.57
C LEU A 66 -0.46 -2.84 6.72
N ILE A 67 0.32 -3.67 6.07
CA ILE A 67 -0.15 -4.81 5.30
C ILE A 67 0.61 -6.07 5.69
N ASN A 68 -0.03 -7.23 5.49
CA ASN A 68 0.60 -8.52 5.75
C ASN A 68 1.68 -8.79 4.69
N LYS A 69 2.81 -9.37 5.10
CA LYS A 69 3.90 -9.74 4.19
C LYS A 69 3.45 -10.67 3.08
N ASN A 70 2.58 -11.63 3.40
CA ASN A 70 2.04 -12.57 2.41
C ASN A 70 1.15 -11.87 1.39
N THR A 71 0.35 -10.89 1.82
CA THR A 71 -0.48 -10.09 0.94
C THR A 71 0.39 -9.25 -0.01
N ALA A 72 1.44 -8.61 0.51
CA ALA A 72 2.38 -7.84 -0.30
C ALA A 72 3.08 -8.71 -1.33
N ALA A 73 3.58 -9.87 -0.92
CA ALA A 73 4.25 -10.82 -1.81
C ALA A 73 3.32 -11.33 -2.91
N ARG A 74 2.07 -11.61 -2.57
CA ARG A 74 1.04 -12.07 -3.53
C ARG A 74 0.75 -11.00 -4.58
N LYS A 75 0.58 -9.74 -4.16
CA LYS A 75 0.33 -8.63 -5.07
C LYS A 75 1.51 -8.42 -6.02
N LYS A 76 2.73 -8.44 -5.51
CA LYS A 76 3.94 -8.32 -6.32
C LYS A 76 4.04 -9.45 -7.35
N SER A 77 3.84 -10.69 -6.91
CA SER A 77 3.91 -11.86 -7.78
C SER A 77 2.89 -11.81 -8.91
N ARG A 78 1.63 -11.49 -8.61
CA ARG A 78 0.55 -11.41 -9.59
C ARG A 78 0.78 -10.31 -10.62
N LEU A 79 1.19 -9.12 -10.18
CA LEU A 79 1.45 -8.01 -11.08
C LEU A 79 2.68 -8.26 -11.94
N SER A 80 3.73 -8.84 -11.36
CA SER A 80 4.94 -9.22 -12.10
C SER A 80 4.61 -10.22 -13.22
N ALA A 81 3.79 -11.22 -12.93
CA ALA A 81 3.35 -12.20 -13.93
C ALA A 81 2.59 -11.54 -15.08
N LYS A 82 1.70 -10.60 -14.77
CA LYS A 82 0.95 -9.86 -15.80
C LYS A 82 1.86 -9.00 -16.66
N ILE A 83 2.86 -8.36 -16.08
CA ILE A 83 3.84 -7.55 -16.82
C ILE A 83 4.67 -8.44 -17.74
N LYS A 84 5.10 -9.60 -17.27
CA LYS A 84 5.85 -10.55 -18.11
C LYS A 84 5.03 -11.07 -19.29
N ALA A 85 3.72 -11.16 -19.13
CA ALA A 85 2.82 -11.58 -20.19
C ALA A 85 2.62 -10.51 -21.30
N LEU A 86 3.00 -9.28 -21.04
CA LEU A 86 2.99 -8.23 -22.04
C LEU A 86 4.18 -8.42 -22.99
#